data_0c6ba15f2fdd755f005d7397ef760406
#
_entry.id   0c6ba15f2fdd755f005d7397ef760406
#
_cell.length_a   1.000
_cell.length_b   1.000
_cell.length_c   1.000
_cell.angle_alpha   90.00
_cell.angle_beta   90.00
_cell.angle_gamma   90.00
#
_symmetry.space_group_name_H-M   'P 1'
#
loop_
_entity.id
_entity.type
_entity.pdbx_description
1 polymer ?
#
loop_
_entity_poly.entity_id
_entity_poly.type
_entity_poly.pdbx_seq_one_letter_code
_entity_poly.pdbx_strand_id
1 'polypeptide(L)'
;MITLLVVVLIAAFAGCAASAPKTFGEKDTTIAVDEGQTFVIRLVENPTTGYQWSHVIADEGIIQFTKEEYKADSQDTNLVGGGGIKDITFKALKKGTTTITLTYERSWEQNPDDKKIVYNVEVK
;
A
#
# COMPACT_ATOMS: atom_id res chain seq x y z
N MET A 1 19.35 -61.24 -0.69
CA MET A 1 19.06 -60.10 0.21
C MET A 1 19.04 -58.82 -0.61
N ILE A 2 17.86 -58.33 -0.88
CA ILE A 2 17.69 -57.07 -1.62
C ILE A 2 17.42 -56.01 -0.56
N THR A 3 18.39 -55.13 -0.34
CA THR A 3 18.24 -53.99 0.55
C THR A 3 17.47 -52.89 -0.20
N LEU A 4 16.21 -52.74 0.16
CA LEU A 4 15.37 -51.67 -0.39
C LEU A 4 15.79 -50.35 0.24
N LEU A 5 16.51 -49.53 -0.51
CA LEU A 5 16.86 -48.17 -0.12
C LEU A 5 15.63 -47.29 -0.34
N VAL A 6 14.89 -47.05 0.73
CA VAL A 6 13.80 -46.08 0.69
C VAL A 6 14.44 -44.69 0.73
N VAL A 7 14.53 -44.07 -0.43
CA VAL A 7 14.87 -42.64 -0.52
C VAL A 7 13.61 -41.87 -0.13
N VAL A 8 13.57 -41.42 1.11
CA VAL A 8 12.54 -40.45 1.54
C VAL A 8 12.91 -39.10 0.92
N LEU A 9 12.25 -38.78 -0.17
CA LEU A 9 12.32 -37.45 -0.77
C LEU A 9 11.57 -36.52 0.14
N ILE A 10 12.26 -35.86 1.07
CA ILE A 10 11.71 -34.78 1.83
C ILE A 10 11.60 -33.61 0.85
N ALA A 11 10.42 -33.45 0.26
CA ALA A 11 10.06 -32.21 -0.42
C ALA A 11 10.02 -31.12 0.64
N ALA A 12 11.11 -30.37 0.75
CA ALA A 12 11.08 -29.13 1.52
C ALA A 12 10.14 -28.19 0.78
N PHE A 13 8.90 -28.14 1.21
CA PHE A 13 8.02 -27.05 0.89
C PHE A 13 8.62 -25.81 1.56
N ALA A 14 9.47 -25.09 0.83
CA ALA A 14 9.73 -23.70 1.15
C ALA A 14 8.41 -22.97 0.90
N GLY A 15 7.54 -22.95 1.90
CA GLY A 15 6.37 -22.11 1.87
C GLY A 15 6.86 -20.69 1.66
N CYS A 16 6.49 -20.05 0.54
CA CYS A 16 6.55 -18.61 0.44
C CYS A 16 5.64 -18.10 1.55
N ALA A 17 6.21 -17.86 2.74
CA ALA A 17 5.55 -17.06 3.73
C ALA A 17 5.34 -15.69 3.07
N ALA A 18 4.09 -15.40 2.68
CA ALA A 18 3.73 -14.07 2.26
C ALA A 18 4.07 -13.17 3.44
N SER A 19 5.20 -12.46 3.38
CA SER A 19 5.55 -11.47 4.37
C SER A 19 4.43 -10.45 4.41
N ALA A 20 4.01 -10.05 5.62
CA ALA A 20 3.02 -9.00 5.79
C ALA A 20 3.44 -7.78 4.94
N PRO A 21 2.49 -7.10 4.27
CA PRO A 21 2.79 -5.92 3.47
C PRO A 21 3.52 -4.88 4.30
N LYS A 22 4.58 -4.28 3.76
CA LYS A 22 5.22 -3.13 4.39
C LYS A 22 4.25 -1.95 4.38
N THR A 23 4.24 -1.20 5.46
CA THR A 23 3.40 -0.01 5.61
C THR A 23 4.28 1.23 5.70
N PHE A 24 3.94 2.24 4.91
CA PHE A 24 4.64 3.52 4.85
C PHE A 24 3.69 4.64 5.25
N GLY A 25 4.20 5.59 6.01
CA GLY A 25 3.44 6.74 6.47
C GLY A 25 3.64 7.98 5.62
N GLU A 26 3.11 9.10 6.11
CA GLU A 26 3.19 10.40 5.43
C GLU A 26 4.63 10.88 5.19
N LYS A 27 5.54 10.54 6.10
CA LYS A 27 6.95 10.99 6.04
C LYS A 27 7.86 10.05 5.26
N ASP A 28 7.41 8.86 4.95
CA ASP A 28 8.20 7.81 4.29
C ASP A 28 8.14 7.95 2.77
N THR A 29 8.59 9.08 2.26
CA THR A 29 8.44 9.46 0.85
C THR A 29 9.41 8.74 -0.10
N THR A 30 10.36 7.98 0.42
CA THR A 30 11.23 7.11 -0.35
C THR A 30 10.91 5.66 -0.01
N ILE A 31 10.36 4.93 -0.97
CA ILE A 31 9.89 3.56 -0.81
C ILE A 31 10.76 2.64 -1.64
N ALA A 32 11.29 1.59 -1.02
CA ALA A 32 12.00 0.52 -1.70
C ALA A 32 11.29 -0.80 -1.42
N VAL A 33 10.88 -1.49 -2.47
CA VAL A 33 10.17 -2.77 -2.40
C VAL A 33 10.71 -3.72 -3.45
N ASP A 34 10.48 -5.01 -3.24
CA ASP A 34 10.87 -6.03 -4.19
C ASP A 34 9.77 -6.27 -5.24
N GLU A 35 10.18 -6.73 -6.42
CA GLU A 35 9.24 -7.14 -7.46
C GLU A 35 8.26 -8.20 -6.92
N GLY A 36 6.97 -8.00 -7.18
CA GLY A 36 5.89 -8.86 -6.68
C GLY A 36 5.42 -8.55 -5.27
N GLN A 37 6.09 -7.67 -4.55
CA GLN A 37 5.72 -7.30 -3.19
C GLN A 37 4.52 -6.34 -3.18
N THR A 38 3.63 -6.57 -2.21
CA THR A 38 2.52 -5.65 -1.89
C THR A 38 2.97 -4.71 -0.77
N PHE A 39 2.59 -3.45 -0.84
CA PHE A 39 2.85 -2.46 0.21
C PHE A 39 1.64 -1.54 0.42
N VAL A 40 1.59 -0.92 1.59
CA VAL A 40 0.49 -0.06 2.01
C VAL A 40 1.03 1.34 2.32
N ILE A 41 0.36 2.36 1.83
CA ILE A 41 0.55 3.73 2.29
C ILE A 41 -0.60 4.07 3.23
N ARG A 42 -0.25 4.40 4.46
CA ARG A 42 -1.21 4.69 5.53
C ARG A 42 -1.21 6.17 5.85
N LEU A 43 -2.36 6.81 5.66
CA LEU A 43 -2.54 8.24 5.86
C LEU A 43 -3.76 8.54 6.73
N VAL A 44 -3.69 9.64 7.47
CA VAL A 44 -4.84 10.15 8.20
C VAL A 44 -5.83 10.76 7.21
N GLU A 45 -7.10 10.43 7.35
CA GLU A 45 -8.18 10.97 6.53
C GLU A 45 -9.38 11.33 7.41
N ASN A 46 -9.99 12.48 7.12
CA ASN A 46 -11.23 12.88 7.76
C ASN A 46 -12.31 13.11 6.70
N PRO A 47 -13.10 12.09 6.37
CA PRO A 47 -14.10 12.19 5.31
C PRO A 47 -15.28 13.10 5.67
N THR A 48 -15.46 13.47 6.93
CA THR A 48 -16.53 14.39 7.33
C THR A 48 -16.35 15.80 6.75
N THR A 49 -15.11 16.15 6.39
CA THR A 49 -14.78 17.42 5.72
C THR A 49 -14.94 17.35 4.21
N GLY A 50 -15.21 16.16 3.67
CA GLY A 50 -15.25 15.88 2.23
C GLY A 50 -13.89 15.67 1.59
N TYR A 51 -12.79 15.83 2.33
CA TYR A 51 -11.44 15.55 1.84
C TYR A 51 -11.15 14.06 1.82
N GLN A 52 -10.58 13.62 0.72
CA GLN A 52 -10.13 12.23 0.52
C GLN A 52 -8.79 12.22 -0.19
N TRP A 53 -8.02 11.15 0.05
CA TRP A 53 -6.78 10.93 -0.66
C TRP A 53 -7.06 10.32 -2.03
N SER A 54 -6.64 11.03 -3.07
CA SER A 54 -6.59 10.51 -4.43
C SER A 54 -5.15 10.17 -4.81
N HIS A 55 -4.96 9.25 -5.74
CA HIS A 55 -3.63 8.82 -6.15
C HIS A 55 -3.44 8.90 -7.66
N VAL A 56 -2.20 9.21 -8.06
CA VAL A 56 -1.74 9.12 -9.45
C VAL A 56 -0.42 8.38 -9.46
N ILE A 57 -0.35 7.32 -10.24
CA ILE A 57 0.86 6.52 -10.46
C ILE A 57 1.45 6.96 -11.79
N ALA A 58 2.71 7.40 -11.79
CA ALA A 58 3.36 7.88 -13.02
C ALA A 58 3.56 6.75 -14.03
N ASP A 59 3.95 5.57 -13.58
CA ASP A 59 4.09 4.37 -14.43
C ASP A 59 3.33 3.19 -13.84
N GLU A 60 2.14 2.97 -14.35
CA GLU A 60 1.26 1.87 -13.92
C GLU A 60 1.76 0.48 -14.35
N GLY A 61 2.76 0.43 -15.21
CA GLY A 61 3.46 -0.81 -15.55
C GLY A 61 4.42 -1.28 -14.46
N ILE A 62 4.86 -0.37 -13.58
CA ILE A 62 5.77 -0.68 -12.48
C ILE A 62 5.01 -0.91 -11.18
N ILE A 63 4.02 -0.06 -10.89
CA ILE A 63 3.19 -0.12 -9.68
C ILE A 63 1.72 -0.18 -10.08
N GLN A 64 0.98 -1.05 -9.42
CA GLN A 64 -0.47 -1.19 -9.60
C GLN A 64 -1.20 -0.85 -8.31
N PHE A 65 -2.27 -0.04 -8.41
CA PHE A 65 -3.23 0.13 -7.33
C PHE A 65 -4.03 -1.16 -7.14
N THR A 66 -4.18 -1.60 -5.89
CA THR A 66 -4.91 -2.82 -5.55
C THR A 66 -6.23 -2.53 -4.87
N LYS A 67 -6.19 -1.79 -3.77
CA LYS A 67 -7.38 -1.45 -2.98
C LYS A 67 -7.12 -0.30 -2.04
N GLU A 68 -8.19 0.29 -1.53
CA GLU A 68 -8.12 1.25 -0.44
C GLU A 68 -9.17 0.90 0.62
N GLU A 69 -8.87 1.19 1.88
CA GLU A 69 -9.75 0.92 3.00
C GLU A 69 -9.66 2.05 4.01
N TYR A 70 -10.81 2.58 4.41
CA TYR A 70 -10.91 3.58 5.46
C TYR A 70 -11.38 2.94 6.75
N LYS A 71 -10.71 3.28 7.86
CA LYS A 71 -11.09 2.87 9.22
C LYS A 71 -11.24 4.10 10.10
N ALA A 72 -12.41 4.27 10.69
CA ALA A 72 -12.63 5.31 11.68
C ALA A 72 -11.77 5.04 12.94
N ASP A 73 -11.14 6.09 13.44
CA ASP A 73 -10.26 6.03 14.60
C ASP A 73 -10.99 5.70 15.90
N SER A 74 -12.27 6.08 15.98
CA SER A 74 -13.12 5.85 17.14
C SER A 74 -14.28 4.93 16.77
N GLN A 75 -14.49 3.90 17.60
CA GLN A 75 -15.70 3.07 17.56
C GLN A 75 -16.87 3.73 18.31
N ASP A 76 -16.67 4.90 18.89
CA ASP A 76 -17.71 5.65 19.55
C ASP A 76 -18.59 6.36 18.51
N THR A 77 -19.79 5.81 18.31
CA THR A 77 -20.77 6.32 17.36
C THR A 77 -21.32 7.70 17.72
N ASN A 78 -21.01 8.23 18.91
CA ASN A 78 -21.42 9.57 19.37
C ASN A 78 -20.42 10.66 18.98
N LEU A 79 -19.23 10.30 18.47
CA LEU A 79 -18.26 11.28 17.97
C LEU A 79 -18.59 11.65 16.52
N VAL A 80 -19.16 12.84 16.37
CA VAL A 80 -19.37 13.45 15.05
C VAL A 80 -18.10 14.19 14.67
N GLY A 81 -17.56 13.93 13.48
CA GLY A 81 -16.38 14.61 12.94
C GLY A 81 -15.06 13.97 13.32
N GLY A 82 -15.06 12.76 13.85
CA GLY A 82 -13.84 12.00 14.09
C GLY A 82 -13.15 11.62 12.80
N GLY A 83 -11.82 11.82 12.74
CA GLY A 83 -10.96 11.35 11.66
C GLY A 83 -10.73 9.84 11.73
N GLY A 84 -9.99 9.32 10.79
CA GLY A 84 -9.59 7.92 10.75
C GLY A 84 -8.33 7.72 9.92
N ILE A 85 -8.12 6.50 9.51
CA ILE A 85 -6.94 6.08 8.76
C ILE A 85 -7.38 5.48 7.44
N LYS A 86 -6.72 5.92 6.36
CA LYS A 86 -6.86 5.33 5.04
C LYS A 86 -5.63 4.50 4.72
N ASP A 87 -5.85 3.23 4.42
CA ASP A 87 -4.84 2.32 3.91
C ASP A 87 -5.03 2.16 2.41
N ILE A 88 -4.01 2.55 1.66
CA ILE A 88 -3.99 2.44 0.21
C ILE A 88 -2.95 1.38 -0.16
N THR A 89 -3.40 0.30 -0.79
CA THR A 89 -2.56 -0.86 -1.10
C THR A 89 -2.15 -0.85 -2.56
N PHE A 90 -0.85 -1.04 -2.78
CA PHE A 90 -0.23 -1.13 -4.10
C PHE A 90 0.56 -2.42 -4.23
N LYS A 91 0.75 -2.84 -5.47
CA LYS A 91 1.59 -4.00 -5.81
C LYS A 91 2.70 -3.58 -6.76
N ALA A 92 3.92 -4.01 -6.45
CA ALA A 92 5.07 -3.84 -7.33
C ALA A 92 5.04 -4.91 -8.43
N LEU A 93 4.89 -4.49 -9.69
CA LEU A 93 4.74 -5.40 -10.83
C LEU A 93 6.07 -5.78 -11.46
N LYS A 94 6.97 -4.82 -11.64
CA LYS A 94 8.27 -5.05 -12.24
C LYS A 94 9.33 -4.09 -11.70
N LYS A 95 10.58 -4.46 -11.88
CA LYS A 95 11.74 -3.64 -11.50
C LYS A 95 11.73 -2.30 -12.23
N GLY A 96 12.07 -1.26 -11.51
CA GLY A 96 12.14 0.09 -12.02
C GLY A 96 11.85 1.12 -10.95
N THR A 97 11.74 2.37 -11.37
CA THR A 97 11.42 3.51 -10.50
C THR A 97 10.22 4.26 -11.04
N THR A 98 9.35 4.68 -10.13
CA THR A 98 8.19 5.52 -10.46
C THR A 98 7.83 6.39 -9.28
N THR A 99 6.82 7.23 -9.46
CA THR A 99 6.27 8.05 -8.38
C THR A 99 4.79 7.75 -8.18
N ILE A 100 4.35 7.84 -6.93
CA ILE A 100 2.94 7.86 -6.55
C ILE A 100 2.68 9.22 -5.92
N THR A 101 1.79 9.98 -6.52
CA THR A 101 1.36 11.27 -5.99
C THR A 101 0.03 11.11 -5.31
N LEU A 102 -0.03 11.42 -4.02
CA LEU A 102 -1.26 11.43 -3.24
C LEU A 102 -1.67 12.87 -2.96
N THR A 103 -2.91 13.18 -3.28
CA THR A 103 -3.49 14.51 -3.09
C THR A 103 -4.69 14.41 -2.15
N TYR A 104 -4.69 15.23 -1.11
CA TYR A 104 -5.79 15.34 -0.16
C TYR A 104 -6.74 16.43 -0.64
N GLU A 105 -7.83 16.03 -1.29
CA GLU A 105 -8.71 16.94 -2.02
C GLU A 105 -10.18 16.59 -1.88
N ARG A 106 -11.03 17.56 -2.15
CA ARG A 106 -12.47 17.35 -2.34
C ARG A 106 -12.74 17.01 -3.81
N SER A 107 -13.57 16.02 -4.07
CA SER A 107 -13.88 15.60 -5.45
C SER A 107 -14.59 16.69 -6.27
N TRP A 108 -15.34 17.59 -5.61
CA TRP A 108 -16.10 18.67 -6.27
C TRP A 108 -15.38 20.02 -6.28
N GLU A 109 -14.26 20.15 -5.58
CA GLU A 109 -13.51 21.40 -5.46
C GLU A 109 -12.03 21.09 -5.28
N GLN A 110 -11.27 21.24 -6.36
CA GLN A 110 -9.83 21.04 -6.37
C GLN A 110 -9.14 22.39 -6.28
N ASN A 111 -8.23 22.52 -5.32
CA ASN A 111 -7.46 23.73 -5.10
C ASN A 111 -5.97 23.48 -5.32
N PRO A 112 -5.22 24.49 -5.85
CA PRO A 112 -3.76 24.36 -5.97
C PRO A 112 -3.04 24.16 -4.63
N ASP A 113 -3.66 24.61 -3.53
CA ASP A 113 -3.12 24.51 -2.17
C ASP A 113 -3.46 23.19 -1.47
N ASP A 114 -4.17 22.28 -2.13
CA ASP A 114 -4.45 20.97 -1.59
C ASP A 114 -3.14 20.22 -1.27
N LYS A 115 -3.13 19.55 -0.13
CA LYS A 115 -1.94 18.84 0.32
C LYS A 115 -1.58 17.72 -0.64
N LYS A 116 -0.32 17.70 -1.07
CA LYS A 116 0.24 16.66 -1.94
C LYS A 116 1.45 16.01 -1.30
N ILE A 117 1.54 14.70 -1.45
CA ILE A 117 2.71 13.93 -1.06
C ILE A 117 3.16 13.13 -2.27
N VAL A 118 4.42 13.28 -2.65
CA VAL A 118 5.03 12.51 -3.73
C VAL A 118 5.92 11.43 -3.13
N TYR A 119 5.56 10.18 -3.40
CA TYR A 119 6.37 9.02 -3.01
C TYR A 119 7.24 8.59 -4.19
N ASN A 120 8.54 8.51 -3.95
CA ASN A 120 9.48 7.93 -4.91
C ASN A 120 9.61 6.44 -4.62
N VAL A 121 9.23 5.61 -5.58
CA VAL A 121 9.18 4.16 -5.40
C VAL A 121 10.22 3.50 -6.28
N GLU A 122 11.10 2.73 -5.66
CA GLU A 122 12.05 1.85 -6.33
C GLU A 122 11.62 0.39 -6.14
N VAL A 123 11.43 -0.31 -7.24
CA VAL A 123 11.18 -1.75 -7.27
C VAL A 123 12.48 -2.44 -7.68
N LYS A 124 12.98 -3.28 -6.78
CA LYS A 124 14.24 -4.01 -6.94
C LYS A 124 14.05 -5.37 -7.56
#